data_8c9debc5a0eb8427081cface905e7dd8
#
_entry.id   8c9debc5a0eb8427081cface905e7dd8
#
_cell.length_a   1.000
_cell.length_b   1.000
_cell.length_c   1.000
_cell.angle_alpha   90.00
_cell.angle_beta   90.00
_cell.angle_gamma   90.00
#
_symmetry.space_group_name_H-M   'P 1'
#
loop_
_entity.id
_entity.type
_entity.pdbx_description
1 polymer ?
#
loop_
_entity_poly.entity_id
_entity_poly.type
_entity_poly.pdbx_seq_one_letter_code
_entity_poly.pdbx_strand_id
1 'polypeptide(L)'
;MNKIMVLGSTNVDYMMKMEKFPVAGETLDALEFKQSMGGKGANQALSAHRLGGDVLFITSLGNDVNGSNTLSYFKDEGLNVLPLIVENVPSGSAMIWVNSKGENCIVLNPGSNHEFTPDLINRPDIENAIRDSEIILLQMEIPYITVKKICKLASELNKIVILNVAPARELDSEILKMIDYLVVNVVEAEMISGIDYDGSNKELIIDKLLDLGASTVILTLGKHGSILKSSRYNKSLSAYDVEAVDTTGAGDTFCGAFAAELSKGSKLDDALHFATAAAAICVTRMGAQPSIPSEKEVRDFMKNNKLN
;
A
#
# COMPACT_ATOMS: atom_id res chain seq x y z
N MET A 1 10.06 20.09 -2.53
CA MET A 1 9.52 18.78 -2.10
C MET A 1 9.79 17.81 -3.22
N ASN A 2 10.28 16.62 -2.91
CA ASN A 2 10.58 15.60 -3.91
C ASN A 2 9.28 14.98 -4.42
N LYS A 3 9.16 14.75 -5.72
CA LYS A 3 7.97 14.18 -6.32
C LYS A 3 7.90 12.67 -6.05
N ILE A 4 6.73 12.20 -5.64
CA ILE A 4 6.43 10.80 -5.41
C ILE A 4 5.67 10.27 -6.62
N MET A 5 6.14 9.19 -7.22
CA MET A 5 5.36 8.44 -8.18
C MET A 5 4.89 7.13 -7.55
N VAL A 6 3.60 6.90 -7.60
CA VAL A 6 2.98 5.64 -7.20
C VAL A 6 2.55 4.91 -8.46
N LEU A 7 3.00 3.67 -8.64
CA LEU A 7 2.49 2.78 -9.70
C LEU A 7 1.84 1.59 -9.01
N GLY A 8 0.59 1.34 -9.35
CA GLY A 8 -0.11 0.26 -8.68
C GLY A 8 -1.56 0.10 -9.08
N SER A 9 -2.22 -0.78 -8.37
CA SER A 9 -3.59 -1.21 -8.57
C SER A 9 -4.61 -0.17 -8.18
N THR A 10 -5.76 -0.31 -8.82
CA THR A 10 -7.01 0.36 -8.42
C THR A 10 -8.14 -0.66 -8.50
N ASN A 11 -8.94 -0.74 -7.45
CA ASN A 11 -10.10 -1.63 -7.38
C ASN A 11 -11.36 -0.85 -7.00
N VAL A 12 -12.50 -1.40 -7.40
CA VAL A 12 -13.78 -1.07 -6.79
C VAL A 12 -14.17 -2.22 -5.88
N ASP A 13 -14.33 -1.94 -4.60
CA ASP A 13 -14.64 -2.93 -3.57
C ASP A 13 -16.14 -2.96 -3.34
N TYR A 14 -16.75 -4.15 -3.52
CA TYR A 14 -18.15 -4.45 -3.30
C TYR A 14 -18.29 -5.30 -2.04
N MET A 15 -18.66 -4.66 -0.93
CA MET A 15 -18.82 -5.32 0.35
C MET A 15 -20.28 -5.67 0.60
N MET A 16 -20.54 -6.93 0.93
CA MET A 16 -21.84 -7.44 1.37
C MET A 16 -21.72 -8.03 2.76
N LYS A 17 -22.49 -7.50 3.70
CA LYS A 17 -22.64 -8.08 5.03
C LYS A 17 -23.84 -9.04 5.05
N MET A 18 -23.67 -10.20 5.68
CA MET A 18 -24.68 -11.25 5.75
C MET A 18 -24.62 -11.99 7.08
N GLU A 19 -25.64 -12.75 7.44
CA GLU A 19 -25.63 -13.54 8.68
C GLU A 19 -24.56 -14.63 8.66
N LYS A 20 -24.48 -15.37 7.56
CA LYS A 20 -23.53 -16.46 7.33
C LYS A 20 -23.10 -16.47 5.88
N PHE A 21 -21.98 -17.07 5.56
CA PHE A 21 -21.60 -17.31 4.16
C PHE A 21 -22.54 -18.32 3.52
N PRO A 22 -22.99 -18.10 2.26
CA PRO A 22 -23.82 -19.04 1.53
C PRO A 22 -23.04 -20.34 1.25
N VAL A 23 -23.74 -21.47 1.32
CA VAL A 23 -23.22 -22.74 0.83
C VAL A 23 -23.61 -22.94 -0.63
N ALA A 24 -22.97 -23.88 -1.31
CA ALA A 24 -23.26 -24.16 -2.72
C ALA A 24 -24.76 -24.40 -2.96
N GLY A 25 -25.37 -23.63 -3.88
CA GLY A 25 -26.77 -23.67 -4.21
C GLY A 25 -27.71 -22.83 -3.31
N GLU A 26 -27.17 -22.18 -2.28
CA GLU A 26 -27.96 -21.30 -1.39
C GLU A 26 -28.00 -19.86 -1.93
N THR A 27 -29.17 -19.21 -1.80
CA THR A 27 -29.33 -17.78 -2.05
C THR A 27 -29.67 -17.09 -0.73
N LEU A 28 -28.94 -16.05 -0.38
CA LEU A 28 -29.16 -15.24 0.83
C LEU A 28 -29.32 -13.77 0.45
N ASP A 29 -30.13 -13.06 1.22
CA ASP A 29 -30.19 -11.61 1.15
C ASP A 29 -29.02 -10.99 1.94
N ALA A 30 -28.40 -9.97 1.40
CA ALA A 30 -27.42 -9.18 2.11
C ALA A 30 -28.12 -8.26 3.12
N LEU A 31 -27.55 -8.16 4.32
CA LEU A 31 -28.00 -7.22 5.37
C LEU A 31 -27.56 -5.79 5.06
N GLU A 32 -26.41 -5.63 4.42
CA GLU A 32 -25.82 -4.36 4.05
C GLU A 32 -25.01 -4.54 2.77
N PHE A 33 -25.07 -3.52 1.90
CA PHE A 33 -24.22 -3.41 0.71
C PHE A 33 -23.50 -2.08 0.73
N LYS A 34 -22.17 -2.11 0.49
CA LYS A 34 -21.35 -0.93 0.32
C LYS A 34 -20.46 -1.08 -0.91
N GLN A 35 -20.30 0.03 -1.61
CA GLN A 35 -19.31 0.17 -2.67
C GLN A 35 -18.29 1.23 -2.24
N SER A 36 -17.00 0.93 -2.40
CA SER A 36 -15.92 1.86 -2.08
C SER A 36 -14.78 1.75 -3.07
N MET A 37 -13.97 2.79 -3.17
CA MET A 37 -12.72 2.73 -3.91
C MET A 37 -11.67 2.02 -3.06
N GLY A 38 -10.88 1.18 -3.73
CA GLY A 38 -9.84 0.35 -3.12
C GLY A 38 -8.65 0.14 -4.07
N GLY A 39 -7.91 -0.92 -3.78
CA GLY A 39 -6.64 -1.21 -4.45
C GLY A 39 -5.45 -0.57 -3.72
N LYS A 40 -4.42 -1.37 -3.45
CA LYS A 40 -3.28 -0.92 -2.63
C LYS A 40 -2.54 0.26 -3.26
N GLY A 41 -2.39 0.26 -4.59
CA GLY A 41 -1.81 1.39 -5.31
C GLY A 41 -2.58 2.68 -5.08
N ALA A 42 -3.90 2.64 -5.26
CA ALA A 42 -4.78 3.77 -5.04
C ALA A 42 -4.80 4.24 -3.58
N ASN A 43 -4.85 3.30 -2.62
CA ASN A 43 -4.83 3.62 -1.19
C ASN A 43 -3.53 4.33 -0.79
N GLN A 44 -2.39 3.84 -1.25
CA GLN A 44 -1.08 4.41 -0.94
C GLN A 44 -0.87 5.76 -1.64
N ALA A 45 -1.32 5.91 -2.89
CA ALA A 45 -1.27 7.18 -3.61
C ALA A 45 -2.11 8.26 -2.92
N LEU A 46 -3.35 7.91 -2.57
CA LEU A 46 -4.25 8.83 -1.88
C LEU A 46 -3.74 9.18 -0.48
N SER A 47 -3.17 8.21 0.23
CA SER A 47 -2.53 8.45 1.53
C SER A 47 -1.37 9.42 1.39
N ALA A 48 -0.43 9.18 0.49
CA ALA A 48 0.70 10.07 0.28
C ALA A 48 0.24 11.50 -0.10
N HIS A 49 -0.81 11.62 -0.92
CA HIS A 49 -1.38 12.89 -1.34
C HIS A 49 -2.03 13.65 -0.17
N ARG A 50 -2.97 13.02 0.57
CA ARG A 50 -3.67 13.65 1.70
C ARG A 50 -2.72 14.05 2.83
N LEU A 51 -1.57 13.36 2.91
CA LEU A 51 -0.51 13.61 3.90
C LEU A 51 0.56 14.59 3.40
N GLY A 52 0.25 15.29 2.30
CA GLY A 52 1.00 16.45 1.82
C GLY A 52 2.14 16.12 0.87
N GLY A 53 2.18 14.92 0.27
CA GLY A 53 3.11 14.57 -0.80
C GLY A 53 2.71 15.18 -2.15
N ASP A 54 3.69 15.50 -3.00
CA ASP A 54 3.47 15.80 -4.42
C ASP A 54 3.45 14.47 -5.19
N VAL A 55 2.24 13.97 -5.47
CA VAL A 55 2.00 12.62 -5.97
C VAL A 55 1.56 12.61 -7.42
N LEU A 56 2.22 11.78 -8.24
CA LEU A 56 1.68 11.29 -9.51
C LEU A 56 1.32 9.81 -9.34
N PHE A 57 0.05 9.48 -9.53
CA PHE A 57 -0.43 8.09 -9.50
C PHE A 57 -0.60 7.54 -10.92
N ILE A 58 0.06 6.41 -11.22
CA ILE A 58 -0.07 5.70 -12.50
C ILE A 58 -0.79 4.38 -12.23
N THR A 59 -1.93 4.19 -12.86
CA THR A 59 -2.78 3.00 -12.67
C THR A 59 -3.48 2.60 -13.95
N SER A 60 -3.80 1.32 -14.06
CA SER A 60 -4.54 0.76 -15.19
C SER A 60 -6.02 0.65 -14.85
N LEU A 61 -6.89 1.14 -15.73
CA LEU A 61 -8.34 1.14 -15.59
C LEU A 61 -8.99 0.57 -16.85
N GLY A 62 -10.09 -0.14 -16.68
CA GLY A 62 -10.92 -0.55 -17.80
C GLY A 62 -11.67 0.65 -18.40
N ASN A 63 -12.01 0.56 -19.71
CA ASN A 63 -12.91 1.49 -20.35
C ASN A 63 -14.38 1.15 -19.97
N ASP A 64 -14.69 1.29 -18.68
CA ASP A 64 -15.99 0.94 -18.11
C ASP A 64 -16.49 2.01 -17.11
N VAL A 65 -17.69 1.81 -16.57
CA VAL A 65 -18.31 2.71 -15.59
C VAL A 65 -17.46 2.82 -14.32
N ASN A 66 -16.84 1.72 -13.86
CA ASN A 66 -15.98 1.71 -12.69
C ASN A 66 -14.73 2.56 -12.93
N GLY A 67 -14.08 2.42 -14.08
CA GLY A 67 -12.92 3.23 -14.45
C GLY A 67 -13.25 4.72 -14.51
N SER A 68 -14.39 5.07 -15.13
CA SER A 68 -14.85 6.47 -15.23
C SER A 68 -15.17 7.07 -13.84
N ASN A 69 -15.89 6.32 -13.00
CA ASN A 69 -16.21 6.75 -11.63
C ASN A 69 -14.95 6.92 -10.77
N THR A 70 -13.98 6.01 -10.93
CA THR A 70 -12.70 6.07 -10.24
C THR A 70 -11.91 7.32 -10.61
N LEU A 71 -11.83 7.66 -11.90
CA LEU A 71 -11.15 8.88 -12.34
C LEU A 71 -11.83 10.15 -11.82
N SER A 72 -13.18 10.18 -11.82
CA SER A 72 -13.91 11.28 -11.23
C SER A 72 -13.61 11.44 -9.75
N TYR A 73 -13.61 10.34 -9.01
CA TYR A 73 -13.30 10.34 -7.58
C TYR A 73 -11.89 10.86 -7.29
N PHE A 74 -10.86 10.40 -8.03
CA PHE A 74 -9.49 10.90 -7.83
C PHE A 74 -9.35 12.38 -8.19
N LYS A 75 -10.09 12.84 -9.22
CA LYS A 75 -10.12 14.25 -9.58
C LYS A 75 -10.74 15.10 -8.45
N ASP A 76 -11.82 14.62 -7.84
CA ASP A 76 -12.48 15.30 -6.73
C ASP A 76 -11.58 15.36 -5.47
N GLU A 77 -10.76 14.33 -5.26
CA GLU A 77 -9.71 14.30 -4.23
C GLU A 77 -8.49 15.19 -4.56
N GLY A 78 -8.40 15.72 -5.78
CA GLY A 78 -7.24 16.51 -6.24
C GLY A 78 -5.98 15.68 -6.51
N LEU A 79 -6.09 14.36 -6.59
CA LEU A 79 -4.97 13.47 -6.88
C LEU A 79 -4.60 13.54 -8.37
N ASN A 80 -3.33 13.79 -8.67
CA ASN A 80 -2.84 13.77 -10.04
C ASN A 80 -2.66 12.32 -10.52
N VAL A 81 -3.41 11.93 -11.55
CA VAL A 81 -3.45 10.56 -12.08
C VAL A 81 -3.07 10.53 -13.55
N LEU A 82 -2.19 9.61 -13.93
CA LEU A 82 -1.94 9.21 -15.32
C LEU A 82 -2.60 7.84 -15.54
N PRO A 83 -3.83 7.78 -16.08
CA PRO A 83 -4.54 6.52 -16.27
C PRO A 83 -4.07 5.81 -17.55
N LEU A 84 -3.94 4.48 -17.46
CA LEU A 84 -3.75 3.58 -18.57
C LEU A 84 -5.09 2.90 -18.86
N ILE A 85 -5.84 3.43 -19.83
CA ILE A 85 -7.14 2.89 -20.16
C ILE A 85 -6.98 1.63 -21.02
N VAL A 86 -7.62 0.54 -20.60
CA VAL A 86 -7.57 -0.76 -21.25
C VAL A 86 -8.95 -1.07 -21.84
N GLU A 87 -8.97 -1.34 -23.14
CA GLU A 87 -10.19 -1.70 -23.86
C GLU A 87 -10.56 -3.18 -23.62
N ASN A 88 -11.85 -3.45 -23.53
CA ASN A 88 -12.43 -4.81 -23.44
C ASN A 88 -11.99 -5.61 -22.18
N VAL A 89 -11.42 -4.96 -21.17
CA VAL A 89 -11.08 -5.54 -19.88
C VAL A 89 -11.73 -4.70 -18.80
N PRO A 90 -12.45 -5.30 -17.83
CA PRO A 90 -13.07 -4.53 -16.75
C PRO A 90 -12.02 -3.95 -15.82
N SER A 91 -12.36 -2.85 -15.17
CA SER A 91 -11.57 -2.31 -14.04
C SER A 91 -11.45 -3.36 -12.92
N GLY A 92 -10.36 -3.30 -12.17
CA GLY A 92 -10.15 -4.16 -11.02
C GLY A 92 -11.28 -4.05 -9.99
N SER A 93 -11.66 -5.18 -9.38
CA SER A 93 -12.72 -5.20 -8.36
C SER A 93 -12.49 -6.28 -7.31
N ALA A 94 -13.00 -6.04 -6.10
CA ALA A 94 -13.02 -7.00 -5.01
C ALA A 94 -14.45 -7.28 -4.58
N MET A 95 -14.82 -8.55 -4.48
CA MET A 95 -16.06 -8.99 -3.84
C MET A 95 -15.74 -9.40 -2.42
N ILE A 96 -16.24 -8.64 -1.44
CA ILE A 96 -15.93 -8.80 -0.03
C ILE A 96 -17.20 -9.21 0.70
N TRP A 97 -17.22 -10.41 1.22
CA TRP A 97 -18.33 -10.93 2.03
C TRP A 97 -17.92 -10.90 3.50
N VAL A 98 -18.80 -10.40 4.35
CA VAL A 98 -18.57 -10.31 5.80
C VAL A 98 -19.76 -10.93 6.52
N ASN A 99 -19.51 -11.91 7.38
CA ASN A 99 -20.56 -12.53 8.17
C ASN A 99 -20.81 -11.81 9.50
N SER A 100 -21.85 -12.26 10.24
CA SER A 100 -22.22 -11.69 11.55
C SER A 100 -21.14 -11.80 12.63
N LYS A 101 -20.15 -12.70 12.44
CA LYS A 101 -18.99 -12.86 13.34
C LYS A 101 -17.82 -11.94 12.98
N GLY A 102 -17.92 -11.16 11.87
CA GLY A 102 -16.84 -10.33 11.37
C GLY A 102 -15.78 -11.08 10.54
N GLU A 103 -16.01 -12.37 10.25
CA GLU A 103 -15.14 -13.12 9.34
C GLU A 103 -15.39 -12.66 7.91
N ASN A 104 -14.35 -12.62 7.07
CA ASN A 104 -14.47 -12.22 5.67
C ASN A 104 -14.05 -13.31 4.70
N CYS A 105 -14.62 -13.25 3.50
CA CYS A 105 -14.17 -13.94 2.29
C CYS A 105 -14.02 -12.92 1.18
N ILE A 106 -12.87 -12.92 0.50
CA ILE A 106 -12.57 -11.96 -0.55
C ILE A 106 -12.23 -12.70 -1.84
N VAL A 107 -12.88 -12.29 -2.92
CA VAL A 107 -12.56 -12.73 -4.28
C VAL A 107 -12.16 -11.50 -5.09
N LEU A 108 -10.95 -11.52 -5.63
CA LEU A 108 -10.42 -10.45 -6.46
C LEU A 108 -10.64 -10.76 -7.95
N ASN A 109 -11.16 -9.80 -8.67
CA ASN A 109 -11.01 -9.71 -10.10
C ASN A 109 -9.94 -8.66 -10.41
N PRO A 110 -8.72 -9.06 -10.80
CA PRO A 110 -7.64 -8.10 -11.06
C PRO A 110 -7.93 -7.20 -12.25
N GLY A 111 -8.69 -7.67 -13.24
CA GLY A 111 -9.10 -6.89 -14.40
C GLY A 111 -7.94 -6.14 -15.03
N SER A 112 -8.12 -4.84 -15.28
CA SER A 112 -7.13 -3.96 -15.89
C SER A 112 -5.80 -3.85 -15.10
N ASN A 113 -5.77 -4.17 -13.81
CA ASN A 113 -4.52 -4.18 -13.05
C ASN A 113 -3.52 -5.22 -13.61
N HIS A 114 -3.99 -6.35 -14.12
CA HIS A 114 -3.14 -7.36 -14.76
C HIS A 114 -2.65 -6.96 -16.15
N GLU A 115 -3.29 -5.99 -16.78
CA GLU A 115 -2.87 -5.43 -18.07
C GLU A 115 -1.77 -4.37 -17.92
N PHE A 116 -1.35 -4.06 -16.71
CA PHE A 116 -0.22 -3.19 -16.45
C PHE A 116 1.09 -3.92 -16.78
N THR A 117 1.31 -4.20 -18.08
CA THR A 117 2.42 -5.00 -18.57
C THR A 117 3.74 -4.23 -18.60
N PRO A 118 4.89 -4.93 -18.65
CA PRO A 118 6.20 -4.27 -18.74
C PRO A 118 6.37 -3.36 -19.95
N ASP A 119 5.67 -3.62 -21.06
CA ASP A 119 5.79 -2.81 -22.27
C ASP A 119 5.23 -1.39 -22.08
N LEU A 120 4.25 -1.23 -21.21
CA LEU A 120 3.71 0.08 -20.86
C LEU A 120 4.75 1.00 -20.21
N ILE A 121 5.76 0.42 -19.51
CA ILE A 121 6.83 1.21 -18.88
C ILE A 121 7.73 1.89 -19.92
N ASN A 122 7.78 1.37 -21.14
CA ASN A 122 8.53 1.98 -22.24
C ASN A 122 7.81 3.17 -22.90
N ARG A 123 6.60 3.48 -22.49
CA ARG A 123 5.89 4.67 -22.97
C ARG A 123 6.64 5.93 -22.53
N PRO A 124 6.85 6.88 -23.44
CA PRO A 124 7.64 8.10 -23.11
C PRO A 124 7.06 8.90 -21.94
N ASP A 125 5.74 8.95 -21.80
CA ASP A 125 5.08 9.66 -20.70
C ASP A 125 5.35 8.99 -19.33
N ILE A 126 5.39 7.66 -19.27
CA ILE A 126 5.70 6.89 -18.05
C ILE A 126 7.19 6.96 -17.75
N GLU A 127 8.05 6.74 -18.74
CA GLU A 127 9.50 6.82 -18.55
C GLU A 127 9.92 8.21 -18.07
N ASN A 128 9.36 9.28 -18.64
CA ASN A 128 9.62 10.65 -18.20
C ASN A 128 9.11 10.88 -16.78
N ALA A 129 7.92 10.36 -16.43
CA ALA A 129 7.41 10.46 -15.07
C ALA A 129 8.32 9.77 -14.04
N ILE A 130 8.92 8.62 -14.39
CA ILE A 130 9.92 7.95 -13.54
C ILE A 130 11.18 8.83 -13.39
N ARG A 131 11.67 9.43 -14.49
CA ARG A 131 12.83 10.32 -14.46
C ARG A 131 12.60 11.57 -13.61
N ASP A 132 11.39 12.13 -13.67
CA ASP A 132 11.00 13.38 -12.97
C ASP A 132 10.64 13.16 -11.49
N SER A 133 10.56 11.91 -11.04
CA SER A 133 10.24 11.57 -9.64
C SER A 133 11.50 11.19 -8.88
N GLU A 134 11.55 11.45 -7.59
CA GLU A 134 12.64 11.05 -6.69
C GLU A 134 12.29 9.77 -5.91
N ILE A 135 11.00 9.56 -5.61
CA ILE A 135 10.51 8.41 -4.84
C ILE A 135 9.54 7.61 -5.69
N ILE A 136 9.74 6.32 -5.76
CA ILE A 136 8.88 5.35 -6.45
C ILE A 136 8.27 4.43 -5.39
N LEU A 137 6.94 4.44 -5.26
CA LEU A 137 6.20 3.62 -4.30
C LEU A 137 5.41 2.54 -5.05
N LEU A 138 5.63 1.27 -4.68
CA LEU A 138 5.12 0.09 -5.36
C LEU A 138 4.46 -0.89 -4.39
N GLN A 139 3.56 -1.73 -4.92
CA GLN A 139 2.89 -2.84 -4.24
C GLN A 139 2.85 -4.07 -5.16
N MET A 140 2.21 -5.18 -4.71
CA MET A 140 2.21 -6.45 -5.43
C MET A 140 0.85 -6.81 -6.07
N GLU A 141 -0.01 -5.82 -6.33
CA GLU A 141 -1.31 -6.05 -7.01
C GLU A 141 -1.29 -5.78 -8.53
N ILE A 142 -0.13 -5.49 -9.10
CA ILE A 142 0.11 -5.46 -10.54
C ILE A 142 1.09 -6.60 -10.91
N PRO A 143 1.26 -6.96 -12.20
CA PRO A 143 2.14 -8.06 -12.57
C PRO A 143 3.56 -7.91 -12.02
N TYR A 144 4.07 -8.95 -11.36
CA TYR A 144 5.38 -8.94 -10.72
C TYR A 144 6.52 -8.57 -11.67
N ILE A 145 6.43 -9.05 -12.92
CA ILE A 145 7.43 -8.72 -13.94
C ILE A 145 7.47 -7.23 -14.24
N THR A 146 6.34 -6.54 -14.11
CA THR A 146 6.24 -5.07 -14.26
C THR A 146 6.88 -4.38 -13.05
N VAL A 147 6.57 -4.83 -11.83
CA VAL A 147 7.21 -4.33 -10.61
C VAL A 147 8.72 -4.45 -10.71
N LYS A 148 9.22 -5.64 -11.12
CA LYS A 148 10.67 -5.88 -11.30
C LYS A 148 11.29 -4.92 -12.32
N LYS A 149 10.62 -4.69 -13.45
CA LYS A 149 11.09 -3.74 -14.47
C LYS A 149 11.15 -2.31 -13.96
N ILE A 150 10.14 -1.87 -13.19
CA ILE A 150 10.11 -0.53 -12.60
C ILE A 150 11.26 -0.39 -11.58
N CYS A 151 11.44 -1.36 -10.67
CA CYS A 151 12.54 -1.35 -9.69
C CYS A 151 13.90 -1.24 -10.39
N LYS A 152 14.10 -2.00 -11.48
CA LYS A 152 15.34 -1.95 -12.26
C LYS A 152 15.57 -0.56 -12.84
N LEU A 153 14.59 0.01 -13.53
CA LEU A 153 14.70 1.33 -14.14
C LEU A 153 14.89 2.43 -13.08
N ALA A 154 14.15 2.36 -11.96
CA ALA A 154 14.29 3.30 -10.86
C ALA A 154 15.70 3.24 -10.24
N SER A 155 16.24 2.06 -10.02
CA SER A 155 17.60 1.86 -9.51
C SER A 155 18.65 2.39 -10.47
N GLU A 156 18.54 2.13 -11.78
CA GLU A 156 19.43 2.67 -12.82
C GLU A 156 19.41 4.22 -12.86
N LEU A 157 18.28 4.82 -12.50
CA LEU A 157 18.08 6.26 -12.43
C LEU A 157 18.37 6.85 -11.04
N ASN A 158 18.89 6.05 -10.09
CA ASN A 158 19.17 6.44 -8.70
C ASN A 158 17.94 7.03 -7.98
N LYS A 159 16.75 6.45 -8.21
CA LYS A 159 15.51 6.83 -7.50
C LYS A 159 15.37 6.01 -6.23
N ILE A 160 14.73 6.59 -5.22
CA ILE A 160 14.39 5.88 -3.99
C ILE A 160 13.21 4.95 -4.27
N VAL A 161 13.39 3.65 -4.06
CA VAL A 161 12.35 2.64 -4.25
C VAL A 161 11.80 2.20 -2.90
N ILE A 162 10.51 2.42 -2.68
CA ILE A 162 9.75 1.88 -1.55
C ILE A 162 8.86 0.77 -2.10
N LEU A 163 9.06 -0.46 -1.64
CA LEU A 163 8.22 -1.59 -2.02
C LEU A 163 7.48 -2.14 -0.81
N ASN A 164 6.15 -2.09 -0.85
CA ASN A 164 5.29 -2.83 0.06
C ASN A 164 4.92 -4.18 -0.56
N VAL A 165 5.32 -5.29 0.08
CA VAL A 165 5.13 -6.65 -0.46
C VAL A 165 3.73 -7.18 -0.14
N ALA A 166 2.73 -6.40 -0.41
CA ALA A 166 1.34 -6.73 -0.19
C ALA A 166 0.57 -6.80 -1.53
N PRO A 167 -0.16 -7.90 -1.82
CA PRO A 167 -0.23 -9.14 -1.05
C PRO A 167 1.09 -9.90 -1.01
N ALA A 168 1.23 -10.75 0.01
CA ALA A 168 2.43 -11.56 0.24
C ALA A 168 2.81 -12.40 -0.99
N ARG A 169 4.09 -12.37 -1.36
CA ARG A 169 4.67 -13.23 -2.39
C ARG A 169 6.17 -13.40 -2.19
N GLU A 170 6.70 -14.47 -2.76
CA GLU A 170 8.14 -14.66 -2.85
C GLU A 170 8.80 -13.60 -3.74
N LEU A 171 9.97 -13.14 -3.32
CA LEU A 171 10.80 -12.21 -4.08
C LEU A 171 12.13 -12.85 -4.42
N ASP A 172 12.59 -12.65 -5.64
CA ASP A 172 13.97 -13.02 -5.98
C ASP A 172 14.98 -12.00 -5.40
N SER A 173 16.21 -12.48 -5.12
CA SER A 173 17.25 -11.65 -4.50
C SER A 173 17.72 -10.49 -5.39
N GLU A 174 17.41 -10.51 -6.68
CA GLU A 174 17.77 -9.42 -7.59
C GLU A 174 16.93 -8.19 -7.32
N ILE A 175 15.59 -8.37 -7.11
CA ILE A 175 14.72 -7.23 -6.85
C ILE A 175 15.01 -6.61 -5.49
N LEU A 176 15.34 -7.43 -4.47
CA LEU A 176 15.67 -6.94 -3.12
C LEU A 176 16.84 -5.97 -3.11
N LYS A 177 17.84 -6.17 -3.98
CA LYS A 177 18.99 -5.28 -4.12
C LYS A 177 18.69 -3.93 -4.77
N MET A 178 17.50 -3.80 -5.38
CA MET A 178 17.05 -2.57 -6.06
C MET A 178 16.07 -1.76 -5.19
N ILE A 179 15.79 -2.22 -3.96
CA ILE A 179 14.82 -1.62 -3.04
C ILE A 179 15.56 -0.91 -1.92
N ASP A 180 15.24 0.37 -1.71
CA ASP A 180 15.77 1.16 -0.61
C ASP A 180 15.00 0.88 0.70
N TYR A 181 13.67 0.79 0.61
CA TYR A 181 12.80 0.50 1.75
C TYR A 181 11.85 -0.65 1.42
N LEU A 182 12.09 -1.80 2.03
CA LEU A 182 11.22 -2.97 1.98
C LEU A 182 10.22 -2.90 3.14
N VAL A 183 8.95 -2.66 2.83
CA VAL A 183 7.88 -2.59 3.83
C VAL A 183 7.10 -3.90 3.82
N VAL A 184 7.10 -4.59 4.94
CA VAL A 184 6.47 -5.91 5.10
C VAL A 184 5.75 -6.01 6.44
N ASN A 185 4.66 -6.78 6.50
CA ASN A 185 4.12 -7.29 7.75
C ASN A 185 4.75 -8.65 8.10
N VAL A 186 4.32 -9.26 9.20
CA VAL A 186 4.85 -10.55 9.66
C VAL A 186 4.69 -11.64 8.61
N VAL A 187 3.49 -11.80 8.03
CA VAL A 187 3.19 -12.85 7.03
C VAL A 187 4.05 -12.69 5.77
N GLU A 188 4.19 -11.47 5.30
CA GLU A 188 5.02 -11.14 4.14
C GLU A 188 6.50 -11.39 4.43
N ALA A 189 6.95 -11.03 5.63
CA ALA A 189 8.33 -11.24 6.07
C ALA A 189 8.67 -12.74 6.24
N GLU A 190 7.77 -13.55 6.78
CA GLU A 190 7.91 -15.02 6.85
C GLU A 190 8.08 -15.61 5.45
N MET A 191 7.21 -15.23 4.52
CA MET A 191 7.24 -15.76 3.15
C MET A 191 8.55 -15.44 2.43
N ILE A 192 9.08 -14.23 2.57
CA ILE A 192 10.31 -13.82 1.89
C ILE A 192 11.55 -14.38 2.58
N SER A 193 11.57 -14.39 3.92
CA SER A 193 12.73 -14.87 4.69
C SER A 193 12.83 -16.39 4.75
N GLY A 194 11.70 -17.10 4.58
CA GLY A 194 11.59 -18.54 4.83
C GLY A 194 11.69 -18.92 6.30
N ILE A 195 11.46 -17.95 7.23
CA ILE A 195 11.54 -18.14 8.67
C ILE A 195 10.18 -17.85 9.28
N ASP A 196 9.58 -18.83 9.95
CA ASP A 196 8.31 -18.67 10.66
C ASP A 196 8.50 -17.75 11.89
N TYR A 197 7.53 -16.86 12.12
CA TYR A 197 7.53 -15.96 13.28
C TYR A 197 7.01 -16.66 14.53
N ASP A 198 7.82 -16.75 15.55
CA ASP A 198 7.49 -17.41 16.84
C ASP A 198 7.07 -16.44 17.95
N GLY A 199 6.86 -15.16 17.63
CA GLY A 199 6.56 -14.09 18.60
C GLY A 199 7.79 -13.37 19.17
N SER A 200 8.99 -13.90 18.98
CA SER A 200 10.24 -13.36 19.56
C SER A 200 11.37 -13.13 18.54
N ASN A 201 11.38 -13.87 17.44
CA ASN A 201 12.48 -13.92 16.47
C ASN A 201 12.45 -12.85 15.37
N LYS A 202 11.74 -11.74 15.58
CA LYS A 202 11.60 -10.65 14.60
C LYS A 202 12.93 -10.10 14.08
N GLU A 203 13.94 -9.99 14.96
CA GLU A 203 15.28 -9.53 14.56
C GLU A 203 15.94 -10.51 13.59
N LEU A 204 15.81 -11.81 13.81
CA LEU A 204 16.35 -12.85 12.93
C LEU A 204 15.70 -12.77 11.53
N ILE A 205 14.38 -12.55 11.45
CA ILE A 205 13.65 -12.39 10.20
C ILE A 205 14.15 -11.14 9.46
N ILE A 206 14.25 -9.99 10.15
CA ILE A 206 14.75 -8.75 9.54
C ILE A 206 16.19 -8.92 9.05
N ASP A 207 17.07 -9.51 9.85
CA ASP A 207 18.47 -9.75 9.46
C ASP A 207 18.56 -10.62 8.21
N LYS A 208 17.71 -11.65 8.13
CA LYS A 208 17.62 -12.47 6.93
C LYS A 208 17.19 -11.70 5.68
N LEU A 209 16.23 -10.76 5.82
CA LEU A 209 15.79 -9.90 4.71
C LEU A 209 16.89 -8.94 4.25
N LEU A 210 17.67 -8.41 5.18
CA LEU A 210 18.86 -7.59 4.88
C LEU A 210 19.95 -8.43 4.18
N ASP A 211 20.21 -9.65 4.65
CA ASP A 211 21.18 -10.58 4.03
C ASP A 211 20.77 -10.99 2.62
N LEU A 212 19.47 -11.06 2.33
CA LEU A 212 18.94 -11.32 0.99
C LEU A 212 19.11 -10.12 0.04
N GLY A 213 19.45 -8.94 0.55
CA GLY A 213 19.83 -7.77 -0.26
C GLY A 213 19.02 -6.50 -0.04
N ALA A 214 17.97 -6.50 0.79
CA ALA A 214 17.23 -5.28 1.10
C ALA A 214 18.13 -4.26 1.82
N SER A 215 18.09 -2.99 1.40
CA SER A 215 18.91 -1.93 2.04
C SER A 215 18.38 -1.52 3.40
N THR A 216 17.07 -1.38 3.51
CA THR A 216 16.35 -1.07 4.76
C THR A 216 15.07 -1.88 4.81
N VAL A 217 14.78 -2.51 5.92
CA VAL A 217 13.55 -3.25 6.19
C VAL A 217 12.70 -2.48 7.17
N ILE A 218 11.40 -2.33 6.85
CA ILE A 218 10.38 -1.84 7.76
C ILE A 218 9.41 -2.99 8.01
N LEU A 219 9.51 -3.61 9.19
CA LEU A 219 8.60 -4.66 9.63
C LEU A 219 7.47 -4.05 10.45
N THR A 220 6.24 -4.13 9.95
CA THR A 220 5.04 -3.71 10.68
C THR A 220 4.48 -4.86 11.51
N LEU A 221 4.16 -4.58 12.79
CA LEU A 221 3.74 -5.56 13.79
C LEU A 221 2.31 -5.29 14.30
N GLY A 222 1.49 -4.59 13.52
CA GLY A 222 0.14 -4.19 13.88
C GLY A 222 0.11 -3.40 15.19
N LYS A 223 -0.66 -3.85 16.17
CA LYS A 223 -0.77 -3.21 17.50
C LYS A 223 0.55 -3.18 18.31
N HIS A 224 1.57 -3.86 17.87
CA HIS A 224 2.90 -3.87 18.51
C HIS A 224 3.86 -2.87 17.88
N GLY A 225 3.42 -2.11 16.87
CA GLY A 225 4.20 -1.04 16.24
C GLY A 225 5.00 -1.49 15.03
N SER A 226 6.23 -1.01 14.89
CA SER A 226 7.07 -1.29 13.74
C SER A 226 8.56 -1.26 14.09
N ILE A 227 9.37 -1.91 13.26
CA ILE A 227 10.83 -1.86 13.35
C ILE A 227 11.36 -1.42 11.99
N LEU A 228 12.23 -0.41 11.99
CA LEU A 228 13.01 0.01 10.83
C LEU A 228 14.46 -0.36 11.07
N LYS A 229 15.04 -1.19 10.23
CA LYS A 229 16.44 -1.64 10.38
C LYS A 229 17.18 -1.63 9.04
N SER A 230 18.41 -1.17 9.10
CA SER A 230 19.39 -1.24 8.02
C SER A 230 20.76 -1.63 8.61
N SER A 231 21.79 -1.70 7.80
CA SER A 231 23.17 -2.00 8.29
C SER A 231 23.71 -0.97 9.29
N ARG A 232 23.17 0.25 9.31
CA ARG A 232 23.68 1.37 10.15
C ARG A 232 22.62 1.98 11.07
N TYR A 233 21.41 1.48 11.02
CA TYR A 233 20.29 2.08 11.74
C TYR A 233 19.33 1.00 12.22
N ASN A 234 18.90 1.10 13.48
CA ASN A 234 17.89 0.22 14.06
C ASN A 234 16.98 1.02 14.98
N LYS A 235 15.69 1.06 14.67
CA LYS A 235 14.69 1.77 15.45
C LYS A 235 13.45 0.90 15.59
N SER A 236 13.07 0.64 16.82
CA SER A 236 11.77 0.06 17.16
C SER A 236 10.86 1.18 17.65
N LEU A 237 9.62 1.19 17.17
CA LEU A 237 8.60 2.16 17.56
C LEU A 237 7.33 1.41 17.94
N SER A 238 6.81 1.69 19.15
CA SER A 238 5.53 1.14 19.61
C SER A 238 4.36 1.71 18.80
N ALA A 239 3.25 0.98 18.71
CA ALA A 239 2.01 1.54 18.17
C ALA A 239 1.40 2.53 19.20
N TYR A 240 0.57 3.44 18.70
CA TYR A 240 -0.32 4.21 19.56
C TYR A 240 -1.42 3.31 20.12
N ASP A 241 -1.79 3.52 21.35
CA ASP A 241 -2.93 2.84 21.97
C ASP A 241 -4.23 3.52 21.53
N VAL A 242 -4.94 2.85 20.62
CA VAL A 242 -6.20 3.32 20.05
C VAL A 242 -7.20 2.17 19.95
N GLU A 243 -8.49 2.49 20.04
CA GLU A 243 -9.55 1.53 19.79
C GLU A 243 -9.70 1.29 18.27
N ALA A 244 -9.30 0.11 17.82
CA ALA A 244 -9.39 -0.24 16.41
C ALA A 244 -10.84 -0.61 16.05
N VAL A 245 -11.37 0.06 15.01
CA VAL A 245 -12.68 -0.18 14.39
C VAL A 245 -12.53 -1.06 13.15
N ASP A 246 -11.57 -0.72 12.28
CA ASP A 246 -11.30 -1.43 11.04
C ASP A 246 -9.81 -1.28 10.69
N THR A 247 -9.11 -2.38 10.44
CA THR A 247 -7.68 -2.36 10.11
C THR A 247 -7.40 -2.28 8.60
N THR A 248 -8.45 -2.22 7.78
CA THR A 248 -8.33 -2.13 6.32
C THR A 248 -7.61 -0.85 5.91
N GLY A 249 -6.60 -0.97 5.06
CA GLY A 249 -5.83 0.17 4.54
C GLY A 249 -4.81 0.77 5.53
N ALA A 250 -4.66 0.24 6.75
CA ALA A 250 -3.67 0.75 7.71
C ALA A 250 -2.23 0.65 7.21
N GLY A 251 -1.86 -0.47 6.59
CA GLY A 251 -0.56 -0.66 5.96
C GLY A 251 -0.34 0.26 4.76
N ASP A 252 -1.39 0.48 3.95
CA ASP A 252 -1.35 1.41 2.82
C ASP A 252 -1.20 2.85 3.30
N THR A 253 -1.95 3.22 4.36
CA THR A 253 -1.83 4.54 5.00
C THR A 253 -0.43 4.76 5.55
N PHE A 254 0.16 3.75 6.20
CA PHE A 254 1.53 3.79 6.68
C PHE A 254 2.53 4.03 5.54
N CYS A 255 2.44 3.26 4.44
CA CYS A 255 3.36 3.38 3.31
C CYS A 255 3.27 4.76 2.64
N GLY A 256 2.06 5.25 2.40
CA GLY A 256 1.84 6.58 1.83
C GLY A 256 2.35 7.70 2.73
N ALA A 257 2.10 7.62 4.04
CA ALA A 257 2.59 8.56 5.05
C ALA A 257 4.13 8.59 5.12
N PHE A 258 4.76 7.42 5.11
CA PHE A 258 6.21 7.29 5.12
C PHE A 258 6.82 7.93 3.87
N ALA A 259 6.28 7.63 2.69
CA ALA A 259 6.73 8.24 1.43
C ALA A 259 6.54 9.77 1.43
N ALA A 260 5.42 10.27 1.94
CA ALA A 260 5.14 11.70 2.03
C ALA A 260 6.18 12.43 2.91
N GLU A 261 6.51 11.89 4.07
CA GLU A 261 7.52 12.50 4.96
C GLU A 261 8.94 12.42 4.37
N LEU A 262 9.31 11.29 3.74
CA LEU A 262 10.58 11.20 3.03
C LEU A 262 10.70 12.25 1.93
N SER A 263 9.61 12.49 1.19
CA SER A 263 9.59 13.49 0.10
C SER A 263 9.83 14.91 0.58
N LYS A 264 9.49 15.21 1.83
CA LYS A 264 9.73 16.49 2.52
C LYS A 264 11.15 16.60 3.09
N GLY A 265 11.96 15.54 3.00
CA GLY A 265 13.31 15.48 3.58
C GLY A 265 13.33 15.27 5.10
N SER A 266 12.26 14.74 5.66
CA SER A 266 12.17 14.38 7.09
C SER A 266 13.20 13.31 7.45
N LYS A 267 13.69 13.31 8.70
CA LYS A 267 14.54 12.22 9.20
C LYS A 267 13.74 10.92 9.27
N LEU A 268 14.43 9.79 9.20
CA LEU A 268 13.78 8.46 9.23
C LEU A 268 12.93 8.24 10.49
N ASP A 269 13.40 8.73 11.66
CA ASP A 269 12.63 8.68 12.90
C ASP A 269 11.29 9.42 12.79
N ASP A 270 11.33 10.64 12.24
CA ASP A 270 10.15 11.48 12.09
C ASP A 270 9.19 10.88 11.07
N ALA A 271 9.71 10.33 9.96
CA ALA A 271 8.90 9.67 8.94
C ALA A 271 8.23 8.40 9.49
N LEU A 272 8.97 7.57 10.23
CA LEU A 272 8.43 6.37 10.87
C LEU A 272 7.34 6.71 11.89
N HIS A 273 7.59 7.72 12.70
CA HIS A 273 6.66 8.20 13.73
C HIS A 273 5.36 8.74 13.10
N PHE A 274 5.50 9.58 12.07
CA PHE A 274 4.36 10.11 11.33
C PHE A 274 3.52 9.01 10.65
N ALA A 275 4.18 8.05 10.02
CA ALA A 275 3.51 6.92 9.38
C ALA A 275 2.76 6.04 10.41
N THR A 276 3.35 5.81 11.58
CA THR A 276 2.71 5.09 12.69
C THR A 276 1.48 5.83 13.21
N ALA A 277 1.55 7.16 13.35
CA ALA A 277 0.43 7.99 13.78
C ALA A 277 -0.70 8.00 12.73
N ALA A 278 -0.37 8.12 11.45
CA ALA A 278 -1.35 8.07 10.37
C ALA A 278 -2.09 6.72 10.33
N ALA A 279 -1.37 5.61 10.46
CA ALA A 279 -1.95 4.28 10.53
C ALA A 279 -2.82 4.09 11.79
N ALA A 280 -2.42 4.65 12.93
CA ALA A 280 -3.21 4.61 14.16
C ALA A 280 -4.55 5.35 14.02
N ILE A 281 -4.58 6.52 13.37
CA ILE A 281 -5.84 7.22 13.08
C ILE A 281 -6.69 6.40 12.10
N CYS A 282 -6.08 5.85 11.05
CA CYS A 282 -6.76 5.05 10.03
C CYS A 282 -7.56 3.92 10.69
N VAL A 283 -6.99 3.13 11.58
CA VAL A 283 -7.67 1.97 12.19
C VAL A 283 -8.84 2.36 13.11
N THR A 284 -9.00 3.61 13.50
CA THR A 284 -10.16 4.08 14.27
C THR A 284 -11.40 4.38 13.42
N ARG A 285 -11.32 4.18 12.10
CA ARG A 285 -12.36 4.53 11.12
C ARG A 285 -12.66 3.36 10.21
N MET A 286 -13.88 3.31 9.67
CA MET A 286 -14.32 2.27 8.75
C MET A 286 -13.79 2.51 7.32
N GLY A 287 -13.37 1.42 6.65
CA GLY A 287 -12.98 1.38 5.23
C GLY A 287 -11.54 1.78 5.00
N ALA A 288 -11.03 1.54 3.78
CA ALA A 288 -9.66 1.86 3.39
C ALA A 288 -9.48 3.37 3.13
N GLN A 289 -9.91 3.85 1.98
CA GLN A 289 -9.69 5.26 1.57
C GLN A 289 -10.44 6.29 2.43
N PRO A 290 -11.68 6.03 2.91
CA PRO A 290 -12.36 6.96 3.81
C PRO A 290 -11.67 7.12 5.18
N SER A 291 -10.89 6.14 5.62
CA SER A 291 -10.20 6.16 6.92
C SER A 291 -8.89 6.95 6.89
N ILE A 292 -8.32 7.21 5.72
CA ILE A 292 -7.04 7.93 5.56
C ILE A 292 -7.16 9.35 6.10
N PRO A 293 -6.33 9.73 7.10
CA PRO A 293 -6.38 11.07 7.68
C PRO A 293 -5.75 12.14 6.77
N SER A 294 -6.02 13.40 7.07
CA SER A 294 -5.27 14.52 6.54
C SER A 294 -3.95 14.74 7.32
N GLU A 295 -2.99 15.44 6.70
CA GLU A 295 -1.73 15.79 7.37
C GLU A 295 -1.97 16.55 8.69
N LYS A 296 -2.92 17.48 8.69
CA LYS A 296 -3.25 18.25 9.89
C LYS A 296 -3.73 17.35 11.03
N GLU A 297 -4.60 16.39 10.75
CA GLU A 297 -5.09 15.44 11.76
C GLU A 297 -3.95 14.64 12.36
N VAL A 298 -3.01 14.15 11.52
CA VAL A 298 -1.84 13.40 12.01
C VAL A 298 -0.94 14.26 12.88
N ARG A 299 -0.62 15.48 12.45
CA ARG A 299 0.20 16.41 13.22
C ARG A 299 -0.43 16.78 14.57
N ASP A 300 -1.75 17.00 14.59
CA ASP A 300 -2.47 17.32 15.81
C ASP A 300 -2.56 16.09 16.74
N PHE A 301 -2.77 14.88 16.19
CA PHE A 301 -2.77 13.64 16.93
C PHE A 301 -1.41 13.39 17.63
N MET A 302 -0.30 13.57 16.91
CA MET A 302 1.07 13.41 17.46
C MET A 302 1.38 14.39 18.58
N LYS A 303 0.85 15.62 18.55
CA LYS A 303 1.03 16.59 19.63
C LYS A 303 0.30 16.20 20.91
N ASN A 304 -0.88 15.59 20.76
CA ASN A 304 -1.77 15.24 21.87
C ASN A 304 -1.49 13.85 22.45
N ASN A 305 -0.82 12.97 21.69
CA ASN A 305 -0.52 11.60 22.07
C ASN A 305 0.97 11.35 21.94
N LYS A 306 1.67 11.22 23.07
CA LYS A 306 3.09 10.89 23.04
C LYS A 306 3.27 9.38 22.97
N LEU A 307 4.11 8.91 22.06
CA LEU A 307 4.66 7.56 22.14
C LEU A 307 5.74 7.55 23.23
N ASN A 308 5.65 6.57 24.12
CA ASN A 308 6.65 6.32 25.17
C ASN A 308 7.87 5.60 24.58
#